data_da851cd4e51bc61987d7983449d19951
#
_entry.id   da851cd4e51bc61987d7983449d19951
#
_cell.length_a   1.000
_cell.length_b   1.000
_cell.length_c   1.000
_cell.angle_alpha   90.00
_cell.angle_beta   90.00
_cell.angle_gamma   90.00
#
_symmetry.space_group_name_H-M   'P 1'
#
loop_
_entity.id
_entity.type
_entity.pdbx_description
1 polymer ?
#
loop_
_entity_poly.entity_id
_entity_poly.type
_entity_poly.pdbx_seq_one_letter_code
_entity_poly.pdbx_strand_id
1 'polypeptide(L)'
;MTETVAVLGTGIIGAPVARNLSKAGFAVRAWNRTAAKAEALTGDGVEVASSAAEAAKGAPVVITVLTDGAAVLAAIRAAAPAAGTIWVQLRTVGDAVDDLIAYADEQGLVFVDAPVQGTRQPAEQGQLIVLAAGAADARETVQPLFDAIGKRTLWVGEDGRSGAASRLKLVLNTWVIALTHGVGEALALAEGLGVDPRHFVDVVTGGPMDNGYFQAKSAAILKNDYTTAFSVDNAEKDSRLVLAAAARVGVRMDAVEAGRARFTRASEAGHGDEDMAAGYFASFDN
;
A
#
# COMPACT_ATOMS: atom_id res chain seq x y z
N MET A 1 -6.68 20.77 -22.57
CA MET A 1 -7.64 20.50 -21.49
C MET A 1 -6.91 19.56 -20.55
N THR A 2 -6.91 19.85 -19.26
CA THR A 2 -6.29 18.99 -18.25
C THR A 2 -7.10 17.68 -18.17
N GLU A 3 -6.45 16.55 -18.36
CA GLU A 3 -7.14 15.25 -18.31
C GLU A 3 -7.63 14.97 -16.90
N THR A 4 -8.87 14.50 -16.80
CA THR A 4 -9.49 14.16 -15.52
C THR A 4 -9.03 12.80 -15.06
N VAL A 5 -8.57 12.69 -13.81
CA VAL A 5 -8.19 11.44 -13.16
C VAL A 5 -9.16 11.15 -12.03
N ALA A 6 -9.78 9.97 -12.04
CA ALA A 6 -10.61 9.52 -10.92
C ALA A 6 -9.77 8.75 -9.90
N VAL A 7 -9.91 9.08 -8.61
CA VAL A 7 -9.25 8.37 -7.50
C VAL A 7 -10.32 7.76 -6.60
N LEU A 8 -10.41 6.43 -6.60
CA LEU A 8 -11.34 5.65 -5.79
C LEU A 8 -10.63 5.10 -4.56
N GLY A 9 -10.95 5.68 -3.40
CA GLY A 9 -10.32 5.39 -2.12
C GLY A 9 -9.37 6.50 -1.68
N THR A 10 -9.71 7.17 -0.57
CA THR A 10 -8.97 8.30 0.02
C THR A 10 -8.49 7.99 1.44
N GLY A 11 -7.95 6.77 1.61
CA GLY A 11 -7.28 6.37 2.85
C GLY A 11 -5.86 6.94 2.97
N ILE A 12 -5.04 6.32 3.83
CA ILE A 12 -3.66 6.74 4.15
C ILE A 12 -2.78 6.96 2.91
N ILE A 13 -2.96 6.17 1.86
CA ILE A 13 -2.22 6.31 0.59
C ILE A 13 -3.02 7.10 -0.44
N GLY A 14 -4.33 6.86 -0.56
CA GLY A 14 -5.14 7.44 -1.62
C GLY A 14 -5.36 8.94 -1.47
N ALA A 15 -5.49 9.46 -0.26
CA ALA A 15 -5.61 10.90 -0.05
C ALA A 15 -4.34 11.67 -0.47
N PRO A 16 -3.12 11.27 -0.06
CA PRO A 16 -1.88 11.84 -0.59
C PRO A 16 -1.75 11.71 -2.11
N VAL A 17 -2.13 10.56 -2.69
CA VAL A 17 -2.12 10.36 -4.15
C VAL A 17 -2.98 11.42 -4.84
N ALA A 18 -4.24 11.60 -4.39
CA ALA A 18 -5.14 12.60 -4.96
C ALA A 18 -4.57 14.03 -4.84
N ARG A 19 -4.01 14.39 -3.68
CA ARG A 19 -3.36 15.69 -3.45
C ARG A 19 -2.17 15.94 -4.38
N ASN A 20 -1.30 14.95 -4.52
CA ASN A 20 -0.10 15.10 -5.34
C ASN A 20 -0.45 15.20 -6.82
N LEU A 21 -1.43 14.45 -7.30
CA LEU A 21 -1.96 14.60 -8.66
C LEU A 21 -2.55 15.99 -8.89
N SER A 22 -3.36 16.50 -7.96
CA SER A 22 -3.91 17.85 -8.05
C SER A 22 -2.80 18.92 -8.05
N LYS A 23 -1.80 18.81 -7.17
CA LYS A 23 -0.63 19.71 -7.13
C LYS A 23 0.20 19.66 -8.42
N ALA A 24 0.25 18.52 -9.10
CA ALA A 24 0.91 18.36 -10.39
C ALA A 24 0.09 18.91 -11.56
N GLY A 25 -1.11 19.43 -11.31
CA GLY A 25 -1.96 20.10 -12.29
C GLY A 25 -3.00 19.20 -12.96
N PHE A 26 -3.20 17.97 -12.51
CA PHE A 26 -4.27 17.11 -13.01
C PHE A 26 -5.62 17.53 -12.43
N ALA A 27 -6.69 17.43 -13.21
CA ALA A 27 -8.06 17.54 -12.71
C ALA A 27 -8.44 16.26 -11.99
N VAL A 28 -8.51 16.27 -10.64
CA VAL A 28 -8.74 15.07 -9.84
C VAL A 28 -10.17 15.05 -9.31
N ARG A 29 -10.89 13.96 -9.56
CA ARG A 29 -12.15 13.63 -8.88
C ARG A 29 -11.92 12.46 -7.94
N ALA A 30 -12.22 12.64 -6.66
CA ALA A 30 -12.00 11.62 -5.64
C ALA A 30 -13.32 11.14 -5.04
N TRP A 31 -13.37 9.85 -4.76
CA TRP A 31 -14.47 9.22 -4.06
C TRP A 31 -13.98 8.26 -2.98
N ASN A 32 -14.70 8.18 -1.88
CA ASN A 32 -14.47 7.18 -0.85
C ASN A 32 -15.80 6.71 -0.25
N ARG A 33 -15.90 5.42 0.08
CA ARG A 33 -17.09 4.84 0.72
C ARG A 33 -17.53 5.60 1.99
N THR A 34 -16.56 6.05 2.80
CA THR A 34 -16.80 6.96 3.92
C THR A 34 -16.60 8.38 3.41
N ALA A 35 -17.67 9.11 3.14
CA ALA A 35 -17.65 10.42 2.49
C ALA A 35 -16.69 11.42 3.17
N ALA A 36 -16.69 11.49 4.50
CA ALA A 36 -15.83 12.39 5.26
C ALA A 36 -14.32 12.26 4.94
N LYS A 37 -13.87 11.06 4.52
CA LYS A 37 -12.47 10.87 4.09
C LYS A 37 -12.17 11.52 2.73
N ALA A 38 -13.14 11.63 1.84
CA ALA A 38 -12.98 12.34 0.57
C ALA A 38 -13.18 13.84 0.75
N GLU A 39 -14.16 14.26 1.58
CA GLU A 39 -14.45 15.67 1.90
C GLU A 39 -13.23 16.39 2.49
N ALA A 40 -12.37 15.68 3.22
CA ALA A 40 -11.10 16.21 3.73
C ALA A 40 -10.13 16.68 2.62
N LEU A 41 -10.43 16.43 1.34
CA LEU A 41 -9.62 16.83 0.19
C LEU A 41 -10.14 18.09 -0.52
N THR A 42 -11.30 18.62 -0.12
CA THR A 42 -11.95 19.74 -0.82
C THR A 42 -11.06 20.99 -0.90
N GLY A 43 -10.24 21.24 0.13
CA GLY A 43 -9.29 22.37 0.17
C GLY A 43 -8.00 22.16 -0.66
N ASP A 44 -7.79 20.96 -1.20
CA ASP A 44 -6.57 20.57 -1.91
C ASP A 44 -6.71 20.64 -3.44
N GLY A 45 -7.76 21.28 -3.95
CA GLY A 45 -8.05 21.37 -5.39
C GLY A 45 -8.58 20.06 -5.99
N VAL A 46 -9.09 19.17 -5.15
CA VAL A 46 -9.69 17.89 -5.54
C VAL A 46 -11.22 18.03 -5.52
N GLU A 47 -11.86 17.66 -6.62
CA GLU A 47 -13.33 17.56 -6.70
C GLU A 47 -13.79 16.29 -5.98
N VAL A 48 -14.68 16.43 -5.00
CA VAL A 48 -15.22 15.30 -4.25
C VAL A 48 -16.51 14.82 -4.92
N ALA A 49 -16.52 13.59 -5.39
CA ALA A 49 -17.68 12.97 -6.02
C ALA A 49 -18.57 12.26 -4.98
N SER A 50 -19.88 12.32 -5.19
CA SER A 50 -20.88 11.67 -4.32
C SER A 50 -20.94 10.16 -4.50
N SER A 51 -20.44 9.65 -5.64
CA SER A 51 -20.40 8.22 -5.97
C SER A 51 -19.16 7.85 -6.77
N ALA A 52 -18.81 6.56 -6.78
CA ALA A 52 -17.73 6.05 -7.63
C ALA A 52 -18.01 6.27 -9.12
N ALA A 53 -19.29 6.14 -9.53
CA ALA A 53 -19.71 6.39 -10.91
C ALA A 53 -19.54 7.86 -11.31
N GLU A 54 -19.88 8.81 -10.42
CA GLU A 54 -19.65 10.22 -10.67
C GLU A 54 -18.16 10.54 -10.79
N ALA A 55 -17.33 10.01 -9.90
CA ALA A 55 -15.88 10.18 -9.99
C ALA A 55 -15.32 9.69 -11.33
N ALA A 56 -15.73 8.51 -11.79
CA ALA A 56 -15.22 7.87 -13.00
C ALA A 56 -15.83 8.42 -14.30
N LYS A 57 -16.92 9.19 -14.24
CA LYS A 57 -17.63 9.65 -15.44
C LYS A 57 -16.75 10.48 -16.38
N GLY A 58 -16.45 9.92 -17.56
CA GLY A 58 -15.63 10.55 -18.60
C GLY A 58 -14.16 10.73 -18.21
N ALA A 59 -13.68 10.09 -17.15
CA ALA A 59 -12.28 10.06 -16.79
C ALA A 59 -11.53 9.02 -17.66
N PRO A 60 -10.49 9.40 -18.41
CA PRO A 60 -9.68 8.45 -19.18
C PRO A 60 -8.87 7.51 -18.29
N VAL A 61 -8.60 7.92 -17.04
CA VAL A 61 -7.85 7.12 -16.07
C VAL A 61 -8.63 7.05 -14.76
N VAL A 62 -8.79 5.82 -14.26
CA VAL A 62 -9.36 5.52 -12.94
C VAL A 62 -8.31 4.82 -12.08
N ILE A 63 -7.99 5.39 -10.94
CA ILE A 63 -7.03 4.86 -9.97
C ILE A 63 -7.79 4.27 -8.77
N THR A 64 -7.53 3.02 -8.41
CA THR A 64 -8.12 2.39 -7.21
C THR A 64 -7.08 2.24 -6.11
N VAL A 65 -7.42 2.74 -4.89
CA VAL A 65 -6.54 2.74 -3.70
C VAL A 65 -7.35 2.32 -2.47
N LEU A 66 -7.84 1.08 -2.44
CA LEU A 66 -8.71 0.56 -1.37
C LEU A 66 -7.98 -0.52 -0.54
N THR A 67 -8.62 -1.08 0.48
CA THR A 67 -7.96 -1.94 1.47
C THR A 67 -7.52 -3.30 0.93
N ASP A 68 -8.34 -3.91 0.07
CA ASP A 68 -8.16 -5.28 -0.44
C ASP A 68 -8.80 -5.46 -1.81
N GLY A 69 -8.61 -6.63 -2.41
CA GLY A 69 -9.12 -6.94 -3.74
C GLY A 69 -10.65 -6.91 -3.85
N ALA A 70 -11.37 -7.36 -2.82
CA ALA A 70 -12.83 -7.33 -2.81
C ALA A 70 -13.37 -5.89 -2.80
N ALA A 71 -12.75 -5.00 -2.00
CA ALA A 71 -13.11 -3.58 -1.98
C ALA A 71 -12.77 -2.90 -3.31
N VAL A 72 -11.63 -3.25 -3.93
CA VAL A 72 -11.24 -2.75 -5.26
C VAL A 72 -12.26 -3.17 -6.30
N LEU A 73 -12.62 -4.45 -6.34
CA LEU A 73 -13.59 -4.99 -7.30
C LEU A 73 -14.98 -4.37 -7.12
N ALA A 74 -15.43 -4.20 -5.87
CA ALA A 74 -16.70 -3.55 -5.58
C ALA A 74 -16.73 -2.09 -6.03
N ALA A 75 -15.65 -1.34 -5.80
CA ALA A 75 -15.56 0.06 -6.17
C ALA A 75 -15.51 0.27 -7.69
N ILE A 76 -14.72 -0.54 -8.42
CA ILE A 76 -14.63 -0.40 -9.88
C ILE A 76 -15.93 -0.84 -10.58
N ARG A 77 -16.62 -1.85 -10.04
CA ARG A 77 -17.97 -2.22 -10.52
C ARG A 77 -18.98 -1.09 -10.32
N ALA A 78 -18.96 -0.45 -9.14
CA ALA A 78 -19.84 0.69 -8.87
C ALA A 78 -19.46 1.93 -9.71
N ALA A 79 -18.20 2.09 -10.06
CA ALA A 79 -17.72 3.16 -10.92
C ALA A 79 -18.15 2.99 -12.38
N ALA A 80 -18.26 1.73 -12.86
CA ALA A 80 -18.64 1.34 -14.21
C ALA A 80 -17.99 2.22 -15.31
N PRO A 81 -16.65 2.33 -15.35
CA PRO A 81 -15.97 3.16 -16.35
C PRO A 81 -16.23 2.63 -17.76
N ALA A 82 -16.16 3.51 -18.76
CA ALA A 82 -16.35 3.13 -20.15
C ALA A 82 -15.24 2.19 -20.64
N ALA A 83 -15.56 1.35 -21.62
CA ALA A 83 -14.53 0.54 -22.30
C ALA A 83 -13.41 1.42 -22.87
N GLY A 84 -12.17 0.96 -22.81
CA GLY A 84 -10.97 1.72 -23.16
C GLY A 84 -10.42 2.61 -22.05
N THR A 85 -11.14 2.79 -20.92
CA THR A 85 -10.60 3.51 -19.76
C THR A 85 -9.40 2.76 -19.19
N ILE A 86 -8.33 3.48 -18.87
CA ILE A 86 -7.17 2.91 -18.18
C ILE A 86 -7.51 2.77 -16.69
N TRP A 87 -7.46 1.56 -16.20
CA TRP A 87 -7.65 1.27 -14.78
C TRP A 87 -6.32 0.94 -14.11
N VAL A 88 -5.87 1.84 -13.23
CA VAL A 88 -4.63 1.69 -12.44
C VAL A 88 -4.97 1.16 -11.05
N GLN A 89 -4.41 0.02 -10.67
CA GLN A 89 -4.59 -0.61 -9.37
C GLN A 89 -3.34 -0.40 -8.51
N LEU A 90 -3.45 0.38 -7.39
CA LEU A 90 -2.28 0.78 -6.57
C LEU A 90 -2.09 -0.02 -5.26
N ARG A 91 -2.94 -1.01 -4.97
CA ARG A 91 -2.92 -1.69 -3.66
C ARG A 91 -2.35 -3.10 -3.68
N THR A 92 -1.99 -3.59 -2.48
CA THR A 92 -1.63 -4.99 -2.29
C THR A 92 -2.91 -5.82 -2.22
N VAL A 93 -3.18 -6.58 -3.27
CA VAL A 93 -4.40 -7.39 -3.43
C VAL A 93 -4.12 -8.89 -3.45
N GLY A 94 -2.84 -9.29 -3.54
CA GLY A 94 -2.46 -10.71 -3.63
C GLY A 94 -3.08 -11.38 -4.85
N ASP A 95 -3.56 -12.60 -4.65
CA ASP A 95 -4.15 -13.42 -5.71
C ASP A 95 -5.47 -12.86 -6.27
N ALA A 96 -6.13 -11.94 -5.55
CA ALA A 96 -7.30 -11.25 -6.10
C ALA A 96 -6.98 -10.40 -7.34
N VAL A 97 -5.70 -10.18 -7.66
CA VAL A 97 -5.32 -9.55 -8.93
C VAL A 97 -5.88 -10.29 -10.14
N ASP A 98 -5.98 -11.61 -10.08
CA ASP A 98 -6.52 -12.44 -11.17
C ASP A 98 -8.02 -12.14 -11.41
N ASP A 99 -8.81 -11.92 -10.35
CA ASP A 99 -10.22 -11.52 -10.44
C ASP A 99 -10.37 -10.08 -10.99
N LEU A 100 -9.44 -9.19 -10.63
CA LEU A 100 -9.43 -7.81 -11.14
C LEU A 100 -9.12 -7.78 -12.64
N ILE A 101 -8.18 -8.59 -13.09
CA ILE A 101 -7.81 -8.75 -14.49
C ILE A 101 -9.00 -9.30 -15.29
N ALA A 102 -9.64 -10.36 -14.78
CA ALA A 102 -10.82 -10.95 -15.43
C ALA A 102 -11.94 -9.91 -15.61
N TYR A 103 -12.20 -9.11 -14.58
CA TYR A 103 -13.18 -8.04 -14.68
C TYR A 103 -12.76 -6.94 -15.67
N ALA A 104 -11.49 -6.55 -15.69
CA ALA A 104 -11.00 -5.58 -16.66
C ALA A 104 -11.20 -6.06 -18.10
N ASP A 105 -10.91 -7.33 -18.37
CA ASP A 105 -11.11 -7.94 -19.68
C ASP A 105 -12.59 -7.99 -20.07
N GLU A 106 -13.47 -8.39 -19.14
CA GLU A 106 -14.91 -8.42 -19.35
C GLU A 106 -15.49 -7.05 -19.72
N GLN A 107 -14.98 -5.98 -19.09
CA GLN A 107 -15.45 -4.61 -19.30
C GLN A 107 -14.66 -3.85 -20.38
N GLY A 108 -13.67 -4.47 -21.01
CA GLY A 108 -12.82 -3.85 -22.03
C GLY A 108 -11.96 -2.71 -21.48
N LEU A 109 -11.55 -2.77 -20.21
CA LEU A 109 -10.68 -1.79 -19.59
C LEU A 109 -9.20 -2.10 -19.89
N VAL A 110 -8.37 -1.08 -19.94
CA VAL A 110 -6.91 -1.21 -20.04
C VAL A 110 -6.32 -1.31 -18.64
N PHE A 111 -6.01 -2.53 -18.19
CA PHE A 111 -5.54 -2.76 -16.83
C PHE A 111 -4.05 -2.45 -16.67
N VAL A 112 -3.71 -1.64 -15.66
CA VAL A 112 -2.34 -1.36 -15.21
C VAL A 112 -2.21 -1.80 -13.76
N ASP A 113 -1.44 -2.88 -13.54
CA ASP A 113 -1.11 -3.40 -12.22
C ASP A 113 0.05 -2.57 -11.65
N ALA A 114 -0.22 -1.74 -10.64
CA ALA A 114 0.74 -0.73 -10.18
C ALA A 114 0.82 -0.57 -8.65
N PRO A 115 0.93 -1.64 -7.84
CA PRO A 115 1.07 -1.48 -6.39
C PRO A 115 2.29 -0.64 -6.02
N VAL A 116 2.19 0.05 -4.88
CA VAL A 116 3.22 0.98 -4.42
C VAL A 116 4.00 0.43 -3.22
N GLN A 117 5.27 0.81 -3.13
CA GLN A 117 6.12 0.65 -1.95
C GLN A 117 6.31 2.01 -1.29
N GLY A 118 6.09 2.06 0.01
CA GLY A 118 6.09 3.24 0.84
C GLY A 118 4.84 3.28 1.72
N THR A 119 4.92 4.07 2.78
CA THR A 119 3.86 4.26 3.76
C THR A 119 3.35 5.71 3.71
N ARG A 120 2.71 6.19 4.77
CA ARG A 120 2.11 7.54 4.83
C ARG A 120 3.07 8.64 4.38
N GLN A 121 4.23 8.77 5.05
CA GLN A 121 5.16 9.88 4.78
C GLN A 121 5.70 9.89 3.34
N PRO A 122 6.20 8.78 2.75
CA PRO A 122 6.53 8.75 1.34
C PRO A 122 5.37 9.10 0.41
N ALA A 123 4.12 8.71 0.75
CA ALA A 123 2.95 9.06 -0.05
C ALA A 123 2.68 10.56 -0.01
N GLU A 124 2.71 11.18 1.17
CA GLU A 124 2.51 12.63 1.35
C GLU A 124 3.55 13.46 0.61
N GLN A 125 4.79 12.96 0.52
CA GLN A 125 5.91 13.64 -0.12
C GLN A 125 6.05 13.36 -1.62
N GLY A 126 5.17 12.54 -2.25
CA GLY A 126 5.33 12.11 -3.64
C GLY A 126 6.58 11.25 -3.86
N GLN A 127 6.95 10.45 -2.88
CA GLN A 127 8.18 9.66 -2.84
C GLN A 127 7.92 8.15 -2.83
N LEU A 128 6.74 7.72 -3.27
CA LEU A 128 6.46 6.29 -3.43
C LEU A 128 7.37 5.65 -4.47
N ILE A 129 7.57 4.35 -4.38
CA ILE A 129 8.09 3.56 -5.50
C ILE A 129 6.89 2.85 -6.11
N VAL A 130 6.60 3.13 -7.36
CA VAL A 130 5.54 2.46 -8.11
C VAL A 130 6.13 1.22 -8.76
N LEU A 131 5.55 0.05 -8.48
CA LEU A 131 5.85 -1.19 -9.18
C LEU A 131 4.79 -1.34 -10.26
N ALA A 132 5.17 -1.35 -11.53
CA ALA A 132 4.17 -1.28 -12.59
C ALA A 132 4.33 -2.37 -13.64
N ALA A 133 3.19 -2.88 -14.11
CA ALA A 133 3.10 -3.68 -15.33
C ALA A 133 1.93 -3.16 -16.17
N GLY A 134 2.14 -2.98 -17.47
CA GLY A 134 1.13 -2.44 -18.38
C GLY A 134 1.66 -2.27 -19.79
N ALA A 135 0.74 -2.21 -20.76
CA ALA A 135 1.05 -2.04 -22.17
C ALA A 135 1.72 -0.68 -22.45
N ALA A 136 2.49 -0.58 -23.52
CA ALA A 136 3.31 0.59 -23.85
C ALA A 136 2.50 1.89 -23.97
N ASP A 137 1.36 1.84 -24.63
CA ASP A 137 0.44 2.98 -24.81
C ASP A 137 -0.16 3.44 -23.48
N ALA A 138 -0.53 2.51 -22.61
CA ALA A 138 -0.97 2.84 -21.26
C ALA A 138 0.15 3.47 -20.41
N ARG A 139 1.42 3.01 -20.58
CA ARG A 139 2.58 3.58 -19.87
C ARG A 139 2.74 5.06 -20.17
N GLU A 140 2.67 5.46 -21.43
CA GLU A 140 2.81 6.86 -21.83
C GLU A 140 1.79 7.75 -21.13
N THR A 141 0.55 7.26 -21.00
CA THR A 141 -0.53 8.00 -20.33
C THR A 141 -0.37 8.05 -18.81
N VAL A 142 0.05 6.94 -18.17
CA VAL A 142 0.10 6.90 -16.69
C VAL A 142 1.43 7.33 -16.09
N GLN A 143 2.54 7.35 -16.86
CA GLN A 143 3.85 7.73 -16.33
C GLN A 143 3.85 9.12 -15.69
N PRO A 144 3.25 10.17 -16.28
CA PRO A 144 3.16 11.47 -15.61
C PRO A 144 2.41 11.44 -14.28
N LEU A 145 1.40 10.55 -14.14
CA LEU A 145 0.69 10.34 -12.87
C LEU A 145 1.59 9.68 -11.83
N PHE A 146 2.39 8.70 -12.26
CA PHE A 146 3.34 8.03 -11.38
C PHE A 146 4.47 8.94 -10.92
N ASP A 147 4.94 9.83 -11.80
CA ASP A 147 5.96 10.83 -11.47
C ASP A 147 5.46 11.86 -10.45
N ALA A 148 4.15 12.16 -10.45
CA ALA A 148 3.54 13.04 -9.47
C ALA A 148 3.41 12.41 -8.06
N ILE A 149 3.28 11.09 -7.95
CA ILE A 149 3.04 10.40 -6.68
C ILE A 149 4.27 9.66 -6.15
N GLY A 150 5.29 9.46 -6.97
CA GLY A 150 6.45 8.64 -6.64
C GLY A 150 7.77 9.22 -7.12
N LYS A 151 8.84 8.83 -6.45
CA LYS A 151 10.21 9.17 -6.85
C LYS A 151 10.76 8.27 -7.95
N ARG A 152 10.12 7.14 -8.19
CA ARG A 152 10.58 6.14 -9.16
C ARG A 152 9.44 5.18 -9.53
N THR A 153 9.35 4.86 -10.81
CA THR A 153 8.54 3.74 -11.32
C THR A 153 9.47 2.61 -11.77
N LEU A 154 9.19 1.39 -11.30
CA LEU A 154 9.82 0.17 -11.76
C LEU A 154 8.83 -0.59 -12.62
N TRP A 155 9.00 -0.56 -13.94
CA TRP A 155 8.23 -1.36 -14.87
C TRP A 155 8.76 -2.79 -14.87
N VAL A 156 7.94 -3.75 -14.43
CA VAL A 156 8.30 -5.16 -14.26
C VAL A 156 7.63 -6.08 -15.28
N GLY A 157 6.79 -5.54 -16.14
CA GLY A 157 6.11 -6.28 -17.21
C GLY A 157 5.50 -5.37 -18.25
N GLU A 158 5.32 -5.88 -19.45
CA GLU A 158 4.72 -5.16 -20.60
C GLU A 158 3.21 -5.40 -20.73
N ASP A 159 2.63 -6.19 -19.83
CA ASP A 159 1.21 -6.46 -19.78
C ASP A 159 0.73 -6.45 -18.32
N GLY A 160 -0.24 -5.59 -18.01
CA GLY A 160 -0.89 -5.53 -16.70
C GLY A 160 -1.57 -6.84 -16.31
N ARG A 161 -2.04 -7.61 -17.30
CA ARG A 161 -2.66 -8.93 -17.11
C ARG A 161 -1.71 -9.99 -16.56
N SER A 162 -0.42 -9.75 -16.61
CA SER A 162 0.57 -10.66 -15.99
C SER A 162 0.45 -10.70 -14.47
N GLY A 163 -0.08 -9.67 -13.81
CA GLY A 163 -0.08 -9.52 -12.35
C GLY A 163 1.33 -9.47 -11.75
N ALA A 164 2.35 -9.19 -12.57
CA ALA A 164 3.76 -9.28 -12.16
C ALA A 164 4.11 -8.28 -11.06
N ALA A 165 3.53 -7.06 -11.12
CA ALA A 165 3.79 -6.03 -10.12
C ALA A 165 3.15 -6.40 -8.76
N SER A 166 1.91 -6.89 -8.74
CA SER A 166 1.25 -7.40 -7.54
C SER A 166 2.02 -8.57 -6.92
N ARG A 167 2.55 -9.50 -7.73
CA ARG A 167 3.39 -10.60 -7.23
C ARG A 167 4.71 -10.10 -6.65
N LEU A 168 5.38 -9.16 -7.32
CA LEU A 168 6.60 -8.53 -6.77
C LEU A 168 6.31 -7.79 -5.46
N LYS A 169 5.13 -7.16 -5.34
CA LYS A 169 4.73 -6.51 -4.09
C LYS A 169 4.64 -7.49 -2.92
N LEU A 170 4.15 -8.71 -3.13
CA LEU A 170 4.15 -9.75 -2.09
C LEU A 170 5.58 -10.13 -1.67
N VAL A 171 6.49 -10.28 -2.63
CA VAL A 171 7.91 -10.55 -2.34
C VAL A 171 8.52 -9.44 -1.47
N LEU A 172 8.27 -8.16 -1.81
CA LEU A 172 8.75 -7.03 -1.00
C LEU A 172 8.13 -7.01 0.40
N ASN A 173 6.87 -7.39 0.53
CA ASN A 173 6.21 -7.43 1.84
C ASN A 173 6.81 -8.49 2.75
N THR A 174 7.34 -9.62 2.24
CA THR A 174 8.07 -10.60 3.08
C THR A 174 9.25 -9.95 3.79
N TRP A 175 10.00 -9.12 3.06
CA TRP A 175 11.16 -8.42 3.61
C TRP A 175 10.75 -7.35 4.64
N VAL A 176 9.70 -6.58 4.37
CA VAL A 176 9.16 -5.58 5.30
C VAL A 176 8.70 -6.26 6.60
N ILE A 177 7.98 -7.38 6.52
CA ILE A 177 7.51 -8.16 7.67
C ILE A 177 8.70 -8.65 8.51
N ALA A 178 9.71 -9.26 7.85
CA ALA A 178 10.89 -9.77 8.53
C ALA A 178 11.66 -8.66 9.27
N LEU A 179 11.88 -7.51 8.62
CA LEU A 179 12.53 -6.36 9.23
C LEU A 179 11.76 -5.83 10.45
N THR A 180 10.43 -5.74 10.36
CA THR A 180 9.59 -5.24 11.45
C THR A 180 9.74 -6.12 12.69
N HIS A 181 9.62 -7.44 12.52
CA HIS A 181 9.72 -8.37 13.63
C HIS A 181 11.13 -8.46 14.19
N GLY A 182 12.15 -8.45 13.32
CA GLY A 182 13.55 -8.45 13.75
C GLY A 182 13.89 -7.26 14.66
N VAL A 183 13.42 -6.07 14.31
CA VAL A 183 13.59 -4.88 15.15
C VAL A 183 12.81 -5.01 16.47
N GLY A 184 11.54 -5.38 16.40
CA GLY A 184 10.67 -5.50 17.58
C GLY A 184 11.19 -6.53 18.59
N GLU A 185 11.58 -7.73 18.13
CA GLU A 185 12.11 -8.79 19.00
C GLU A 185 13.45 -8.43 19.60
N ALA A 186 14.36 -7.79 18.83
CA ALA A 186 15.66 -7.40 19.36
C ALA A 186 15.53 -6.33 20.48
N LEU A 187 14.65 -5.34 20.31
CA LEU A 187 14.39 -4.33 21.34
C LEU A 187 13.70 -4.92 22.57
N ALA A 188 12.72 -5.82 22.38
CA ALA A 188 12.04 -6.51 23.47
C ALA A 188 13.01 -7.40 24.26
N LEU A 189 13.91 -8.12 23.58
CA LEU A 189 14.93 -8.96 24.24
C LEU A 189 15.91 -8.08 25.03
N ALA A 190 16.34 -6.96 24.48
CA ALA A 190 17.22 -6.03 25.21
C ALA A 190 16.59 -5.57 26.52
N GLU A 191 15.32 -5.17 26.48
CA GLU A 191 14.55 -4.79 27.67
C GLU A 191 14.44 -5.94 28.69
N GLY A 192 14.07 -7.14 28.23
CA GLY A 192 13.93 -8.31 29.08
C GLY A 192 15.26 -8.75 29.74
N LEU A 193 16.40 -8.48 29.09
CA LEU A 193 17.74 -8.72 29.66
C LEU A 193 18.27 -7.56 30.52
N GLY A 194 17.52 -6.49 30.69
CA GLY A 194 17.96 -5.30 31.42
C GLY A 194 19.06 -4.48 30.70
N VAL A 195 19.18 -4.65 29.38
CA VAL A 195 20.07 -3.86 28.52
C VAL A 195 19.28 -2.67 27.98
N ASP A 196 19.84 -1.46 28.03
CA ASP A 196 19.18 -0.31 27.41
C ASP A 196 18.99 -0.56 25.88
N PRO A 197 17.74 -0.62 25.39
CA PRO A 197 17.48 -0.89 23.97
C PRO A 197 18.16 0.10 23.01
N ARG A 198 18.49 1.33 23.49
CA ARG A 198 19.23 2.32 22.70
C ARG A 198 20.60 1.84 22.29
N HIS A 199 21.28 1.04 23.10
CA HIS A 199 22.59 0.48 22.76
C HIS A 199 22.53 -0.44 21.53
N PHE A 200 21.46 -1.21 21.37
CA PHE A 200 21.26 -1.99 20.14
C PHE A 200 21.15 -1.09 18.90
N VAL A 201 20.38 -0.01 19.00
CA VAL A 201 20.22 0.95 17.90
C VAL A 201 21.55 1.62 17.58
N ASP A 202 22.29 2.08 18.59
CA ASP A 202 23.60 2.74 18.44
C ASP A 202 24.63 1.83 17.73
N VAL A 203 24.66 0.54 18.07
CA VAL A 203 25.58 -0.44 17.46
C VAL A 203 25.23 -0.69 16.00
N VAL A 204 23.96 -0.71 15.65
CA VAL A 204 23.50 -0.96 14.26
C VAL A 204 23.68 0.29 13.39
N THR A 205 23.50 1.48 13.96
CA THR A 205 23.51 2.77 13.24
C THR A 205 24.86 3.01 12.55
N GLY A 206 24.79 3.33 11.25
CA GLY A 206 25.95 3.55 10.39
C GLY A 206 26.69 2.27 9.95
N GLY A 207 26.22 1.10 10.40
CA GLY A 207 26.76 -0.20 10.03
C GLY A 207 26.04 -0.83 8.81
N PRO A 208 26.47 -2.03 8.39
CA PRO A 208 25.91 -2.70 7.20
C PRO A 208 24.45 -3.16 7.36
N MET A 209 23.92 -3.19 8.59
CA MET A 209 22.52 -3.53 8.88
C MET A 209 21.64 -2.29 9.03
N ASP A 210 22.24 -1.08 9.04
CA ASP A 210 21.49 0.16 9.13
C ASP A 210 20.75 0.47 7.83
N ASN A 211 19.50 0.85 7.97
CA ASN A 211 18.69 1.36 6.87
C ASN A 211 17.56 2.25 7.41
N GLY A 212 16.99 3.09 6.56
CA GLY A 212 15.94 4.03 6.96
C GLY A 212 14.69 3.37 7.57
N TYR A 213 14.40 2.12 7.22
CA TYR A 213 13.28 1.37 7.79
C TYR A 213 13.57 0.94 9.23
N PHE A 214 14.79 0.42 9.49
CA PHE A 214 15.27 0.08 10.83
C PHE A 214 15.19 1.32 11.75
N GLN A 215 15.73 2.46 11.30
CA GLN A 215 15.71 3.71 12.06
C GLN A 215 14.28 4.16 12.41
N ALA A 216 13.37 4.11 11.43
CA ALA A 216 11.98 4.53 11.65
C ALA A 216 11.25 3.62 12.66
N LYS A 217 11.40 2.29 12.55
CA LYS A 217 10.72 1.35 13.45
C LYS A 217 11.34 1.34 14.86
N SER A 218 12.66 1.41 14.98
CA SER A 218 13.32 1.55 16.26
C SER A 218 12.91 2.85 16.97
N ALA A 219 12.86 3.97 16.24
CA ALA A 219 12.42 5.25 16.80
C ALA A 219 10.96 5.21 17.27
N ALA A 220 10.06 4.56 16.55
CA ALA A 220 8.66 4.40 16.93
C ALA A 220 8.55 3.65 18.28
N ILE A 221 9.25 2.53 18.42
CA ILE A 221 9.25 1.71 19.64
C ILE A 221 9.88 2.48 20.81
N LEU A 222 11.07 3.04 20.62
CA LEU A 222 11.80 3.75 21.70
C LEU A 222 11.09 5.02 22.18
N LYS A 223 10.28 5.66 21.32
CA LYS A 223 9.49 6.85 21.68
C LYS A 223 8.07 6.53 22.10
N ASN A 224 7.68 5.26 22.04
CA ASN A 224 6.30 4.84 22.25
C ASN A 224 5.31 5.60 21.33
N ASP A 225 5.72 5.86 20.08
CA ASP A 225 4.93 6.56 19.06
C ASP A 225 4.51 5.58 17.97
N TYR A 226 3.32 5.06 18.11
CA TYR A 226 2.71 4.10 17.16
C TYR A 226 1.71 4.76 16.22
N THR A 227 1.88 6.06 15.94
CA THR A 227 1.08 6.76 14.93
C THR A 227 1.10 6.01 13.60
N THR A 228 -0.06 5.62 13.15
CA THR A 228 -0.24 4.67 12.04
C THR A 228 0.32 5.22 10.72
N ALA A 229 1.40 4.64 10.24
CA ALA A 229 1.85 4.77 8.85
C ALA A 229 1.40 3.55 8.01
N PHE A 230 1.39 2.37 8.65
CA PHE A 230 0.84 1.10 8.11
C PHE A 230 0.42 0.24 9.29
N SER A 231 -0.89 -0.04 9.43
CA SER A 231 -1.43 -0.66 10.63
C SER A 231 -1.05 -2.13 10.80
N VAL A 232 -1.07 -2.61 12.05
CA VAL A 232 -0.91 -4.03 12.42
C VAL A 232 -1.89 -4.90 11.65
N ASP A 233 -3.18 -4.53 11.57
CA ASP A 233 -4.20 -5.28 10.84
C ASP A 233 -3.91 -5.38 9.33
N ASN A 234 -3.40 -4.30 8.72
CA ASN A 234 -2.97 -4.36 7.32
C ASN A 234 -1.73 -5.24 7.14
N ALA A 235 -0.83 -5.27 8.12
CA ALA A 235 0.36 -6.12 8.08
C ALA A 235 -0.01 -7.60 8.26
N GLU A 236 -0.96 -7.92 9.14
CA GLU A 236 -1.55 -9.27 9.25
C GLU A 236 -2.18 -9.70 7.92
N LYS A 237 -3.04 -8.84 7.36
CA LYS A 237 -3.68 -9.10 6.06
C LYS A 237 -2.63 -9.36 4.96
N ASP A 238 -1.61 -8.52 4.85
CA ASP A 238 -0.58 -8.69 3.84
C ASP A 238 0.26 -9.96 4.07
N SER A 239 0.51 -10.33 5.34
CA SER A 239 1.15 -11.61 5.68
C SER A 239 0.31 -12.81 5.21
N ARG A 240 -1.00 -12.75 5.39
CA ARG A 240 -1.94 -13.78 4.92
C ARG A 240 -1.93 -13.90 3.39
N LEU A 241 -1.88 -12.76 2.67
CA LEU A 241 -1.78 -12.77 1.20
C LEU A 241 -0.46 -13.41 0.73
N VAL A 242 0.65 -13.11 1.40
CA VAL A 242 1.96 -13.74 1.10
C VAL A 242 1.90 -15.25 1.32
N LEU A 243 1.34 -15.70 2.45
CA LEU A 243 1.25 -17.13 2.76
C LEU A 243 0.37 -17.88 1.75
N ALA A 244 -0.76 -17.29 1.35
CA ALA A 244 -1.64 -17.87 0.34
C ALA A 244 -0.92 -18.03 -1.02
N ALA A 245 -0.24 -16.98 -1.48
CA ALA A 245 0.52 -17.02 -2.72
C ALA A 245 1.67 -18.03 -2.67
N ALA A 246 2.40 -18.10 -1.55
CA ALA A 246 3.49 -19.03 -1.35
C ALA A 246 3.00 -20.50 -1.37
N ALA A 247 1.86 -20.79 -0.74
CA ALA A 247 1.26 -22.12 -0.74
C ALA A 247 0.93 -22.60 -2.16
N ARG A 248 0.41 -21.72 -3.03
CA ARG A 248 0.11 -22.05 -4.43
C ARG A 248 1.34 -22.49 -5.25
N VAL A 249 2.51 -21.95 -4.91
CA VAL A 249 3.75 -22.24 -5.63
C VAL A 249 4.69 -23.19 -4.87
N GLY A 250 4.24 -23.76 -3.75
CA GLY A 250 4.98 -24.75 -2.96
C GLY A 250 6.20 -24.18 -2.21
N VAL A 251 6.21 -22.87 -1.90
CA VAL A 251 7.28 -22.22 -1.13
C VAL A 251 6.89 -22.12 0.33
N ARG A 252 7.77 -22.58 1.23
CA ARG A 252 7.58 -22.44 2.68
C ARG A 252 8.02 -21.04 3.14
N MET A 253 7.20 -20.42 4.00
CA MET A 253 7.41 -19.06 4.50
C MET A 253 7.36 -19.03 6.03
N ASP A 254 8.23 -19.79 6.69
CA ASP A 254 8.22 -19.98 8.16
C ASP A 254 8.31 -18.64 8.92
N ALA A 255 9.16 -17.71 8.47
CA ALA A 255 9.28 -16.40 9.11
C ALA A 255 8.03 -15.52 8.96
N VAL A 256 7.36 -15.60 7.81
CA VAL A 256 6.11 -14.84 7.57
C VAL A 256 4.96 -15.43 8.39
N GLU A 257 4.91 -16.76 8.54
CA GLU A 257 3.91 -17.43 9.38
C GLU A 257 4.06 -17.02 10.85
N ALA A 258 5.28 -17.09 11.39
CA ALA A 258 5.59 -16.61 12.74
C ALA A 258 5.27 -15.13 12.90
N GLY A 259 5.64 -14.30 11.92
CA GLY A 259 5.37 -12.87 11.91
C GLY A 259 3.87 -12.56 11.88
N ARG A 260 3.09 -13.28 11.08
CA ARG A 260 1.63 -13.15 11.07
C ARG A 260 1.03 -13.44 12.44
N ALA A 261 1.45 -14.53 13.10
CA ALA A 261 0.96 -14.87 14.44
C ALA A 261 1.27 -13.76 15.47
N ARG A 262 2.39 -13.05 15.33
CA ARG A 262 2.73 -11.88 16.17
C ARG A 262 1.78 -10.72 15.91
N PHE A 263 1.51 -10.37 14.64
CA PHE A 263 0.54 -9.33 14.30
C PHE A 263 -0.87 -9.67 14.81
N THR A 264 -1.29 -10.93 14.71
CA THR A 264 -2.57 -11.37 15.28
C THR A 264 -2.63 -11.11 16.79
N ARG A 265 -1.60 -11.52 17.56
CA ARG A 265 -1.54 -11.26 19.00
C ARG A 265 -1.56 -9.76 19.33
N ALA A 266 -0.81 -8.94 18.59
CA ALA A 266 -0.81 -7.49 18.79
C ALA A 266 -2.19 -6.88 18.50
N SER A 267 -2.88 -7.31 17.44
CA SER A 267 -4.23 -6.88 17.12
C SER A 267 -5.24 -7.27 18.22
N GLU A 268 -5.19 -8.51 18.70
CA GLU A 268 -6.03 -9.01 19.78
C GLU A 268 -5.79 -8.28 21.11
N ALA A 269 -4.56 -7.77 21.33
CA ALA A 269 -4.22 -6.94 22.47
C ALA A 269 -4.66 -5.46 22.32
N GLY A 270 -5.32 -5.09 21.21
CA GLY A 270 -5.88 -3.75 20.99
C GLY A 270 -5.03 -2.83 20.13
N HIS A 271 -3.93 -3.31 19.56
CA HIS A 271 -2.99 -2.51 18.72
C HIS A 271 -3.29 -2.61 17.21
N GLY A 272 -4.45 -3.14 16.81
CA GLY A 272 -4.80 -3.40 15.40
C GLY A 272 -4.69 -2.18 14.48
N ASP A 273 -5.15 -1.03 14.94
CA ASP A 273 -5.14 0.23 14.20
C ASP A 273 -3.82 1.01 14.32
N GLU A 274 -2.92 0.62 15.21
CA GLU A 274 -1.63 1.25 15.40
C GLU A 274 -0.63 0.85 14.31
N ASP A 275 0.50 1.58 14.22
CA ASP A 275 1.57 1.23 13.29
C ASP A 275 2.08 -0.19 13.54
N MET A 276 2.45 -0.90 12.48
CA MET A 276 2.95 -2.28 12.56
C MET A 276 4.18 -2.44 13.50
N ALA A 277 4.85 -1.36 13.89
CA ALA A 277 5.86 -1.38 14.96
C ALA A 277 5.28 -1.83 16.30
N ALA A 278 3.96 -1.64 16.53
CA ALA A 278 3.26 -2.15 17.71
C ALA A 278 3.20 -3.69 17.78
N GLY A 279 3.60 -4.40 16.72
CA GLY A 279 3.95 -5.82 16.81
C GLY A 279 5.01 -6.13 17.85
N TYR A 280 5.72 -5.12 18.36
CA TYR A 280 6.61 -5.18 19.52
C TYR A 280 5.90 -5.71 20.77
N PHE A 281 4.67 -5.28 21.05
CA PHE A 281 3.91 -5.72 22.21
C PHE A 281 3.59 -7.22 22.22
N ALA A 282 3.58 -7.87 21.07
CA ALA A 282 3.43 -9.32 20.98
C ALA A 282 4.62 -10.12 21.54
N SER A 283 5.69 -9.45 22.01
CA SER A 283 6.84 -10.09 22.67
C SER A 283 6.65 -10.28 24.17
N PHE A 284 5.59 -9.73 24.75
CA PHE A 284 5.32 -9.80 26.18
C PHE A 284 4.02 -10.57 26.42
N ASP A 285 4.02 -11.42 27.45
CA ASP A 285 2.81 -12.04 27.95
C ASP A 285 2.05 -11.00 28.82
N ASN A 286 0.81 -10.71 28.46
CA ASN A 286 -0.08 -9.83 29.23
C ASN A 286 -0.74 -10.60 30.40
#